data_c254b29c4172dab0f10bccb754b8632a
#
_entry.id   c254b29c4172dab0f10bccb754b8632a
#
_cell.length_a   1.000
_cell.length_b   1.000
_cell.length_c   1.000
_cell.angle_alpha   90.00
_cell.angle_beta   90.00
_cell.angle_gamma   90.00
#
_symmetry.space_group_name_H-M   'P 1'
#
loop_
_entity.id
_entity.type
_entity.pdbx_description
1 polymer ?
#
loop_
_entity_poly.entity_id
_entity_poly.type
_entity_poly.pdbx_seq_one_letter_code
_entity_poly.pdbx_strand_id
1 'polypeptide(L)'
;ALFIVYPLLLGARAKRFVQPYLAAVLAGIPFFIQARMAIEDAGYASIIGILPVFQAALMLLLVWRLLRIEPAGERLLSRLAMTAAAALAFITVAIPLQLDKQWITIGWALEGAALVWLFRRIPHRGLLVWSGALLAAVFVRLAANPSVLSYHPASHHAIVNWYLYTYLVSAAAFFGAAWLLPEKETKDFHPARPATNACGTILLFLIVNIEIADFYSTGPTLTFNFLSSSLAQDLTYTIGWAIFAVAMLIAGLVLHSRGARVAAIILLLVTVLKCFLHDLARLGGLYRVASLLGLTISLLLVGVLLQKFVIRKTTATSA
;
A
#
# COMPACT_ATOMS: atom_id res chain seq x y z
N ALA A 1 -2.95 -25.95 -23.13
CA ALA A 1 -3.56 -26.67 -21.99
C ALA A 1 -2.78 -27.92 -21.63
N LEU A 2 -2.38 -28.80 -22.57
CA LEU A 2 -1.68 -30.08 -22.30
C LEU A 2 -0.41 -29.89 -21.44
N PHE A 3 0.46 -28.94 -21.73
CA PHE A 3 1.69 -28.70 -20.96
C PHE A 3 1.43 -28.26 -19.51
N ILE A 4 0.32 -27.59 -19.24
CA ILE A 4 -0.06 -27.16 -17.88
C ILE A 4 -0.63 -28.35 -17.09
N VAL A 5 -1.40 -29.20 -17.76
CA VAL A 5 -2.05 -30.37 -17.13
C VAL A 5 -1.08 -31.55 -16.99
N TYR A 6 -0.06 -31.65 -17.85
CA TYR A 6 0.91 -32.74 -17.86
C TYR A 6 1.59 -33.01 -16.49
N PRO A 7 2.13 -31.99 -15.77
CA PRO A 7 2.68 -32.21 -14.43
C PRO A 7 1.63 -32.66 -13.40
N LEU A 8 0.36 -32.25 -13.60
CA LEU A 8 -0.74 -32.71 -12.76
C LEU A 8 -1.02 -34.21 -12.95
N LEU A 9 -0.97 -34.69 -14.19
CA LEU A 9 -1.22 -36.09 -14.52
C LEU A 9 -0.05 -37.02 -14.09
N LEU A 10 1.19 -36.56 -14.28
CA LEU A 10 2.38 -37.34 -13.91
C LEU A 10 2.49 -37.57 -12.41
N GLY A 11 1.95 -36.72 -11.56
CA GLY A 11 1.92 -36.88 -10.11
C GLY A 11 3.30 -37.21 -9.51
N ALA A 12 3.37 -38.30 -8.78
CA ALA A 12 4.62 -38.76 -8.11
C ALA A 12 5.78 -39.08 -9.06
N ARG A 13 5.51 -39.45 -10.33
CA ARG A 13 6.54 -39.75 -11.33
C ARG A 13 7.34 -38.53 -11.77
N ALA A 14 6.73 -37.33 -11.73
CA ALA A 14 7.38 -36.04 -12.03
C ALA A 14 8.12 -35.42 -10.82
N LYS A 15 8.07 -36.07 -9.64
CA LYS A 15 8.62 -35.57 -8.37
C LYS A 15 10.11 -35.20 -8.45
N ARG A 16 10.91 -35.89 -9.26
CA ARG A 16 12.36 -35.68 -9.38
C ARG A 16 12.79 -34.69 -10.45
N PHE A 17 11.85 -34.20 -11.29
CA PHE A 17 12.17 -33.36 -12.45
C PHE A 17 11.61 -31.96 -12.30
N VAL A 18 12.41 -30.96 -12.64
CA VAL A 18 11.97 -29.52 -12.68
C VAL A 18 11.39 -29.17 -14.04
N GLN A 19 11.88 -29.82 -15.10
CA GLN A 19 11.55 -29.50 -16.49
C GLN A 19 10.04 -29.51 -16.83
N PRO A 20 9.21 -30.48 -16.38
CA PRO A 20 7.77 -30.45 -16.65
C PRO A 20 7.06 -29.24 -16.06
N TYR A 21 7.49 -28.78 -14.88
CA TYR A 21 6.92 -27.60 -14.21
C TYR A 21 7.37 -26.31 -14.89
N LEU A 22 8.64 -26.23 -15.30
CA LEU A 22 9.16 -25.12 -16.08
C LEU A 22 8.42 -25.02 -17.43
N ALA A 23 8.21 -26.14 -18.13
CA ALA A 23 7.44 -26.17 -19.35
C ALA A 23 6.00 -25.71 -19.16
N ALA A 24 5.34 -26.10 -18.05
CA ALA A 24 4.00 -25.64 -17.73
C ALA A 24 3.92 -24.12 -17.53
N VAL A 25 4.90 -23.56 -16.81
CA VAL A 25 4.99 -22.11 -16.56
C VAL A 25 5.24 -21.34 -17.86
N LEU A 26 6.26 -21.77 -18.64
CA LEU A 26 6.62 -21.11 -19.90
C LEU A 26 5.53 -21.23 -20.96
N ALA A 27 4.83 -22.38 -21.05
CA ALA A 27 3.71 -22.55 -21.98
C ALA A 27 2.49 -21.72 -21.59
N GLY A 28 2.38 -21.27 -20.34
CA GLY A 28 1.29 -20.41 -19.87
C GLY A 28 1.25 -19.07 -20.60
N ILE A 29 2.41 -18.49 -20.90
CA ILE A 29 2.50 -17.16 -21.55
C ILE A 29 1.97 -17.19 -23.00
N PRO A 30 2.49 -18.02 -23.94
CA PRO A 30 1.97 -18.05 -25.30
C PRO A 30 0.52 -18.54 -25.37
N PHE A 31 0.12 -19.45 -24.49
CA PHE A 31 -1.28 -19.87 -24.38
C PHE A 31 -2.18 -18.70 -23.97
N PHE A 32 -1.76 -17.88 -23.02
CA PHE A 32 -2.51 -16.68 -22.63
C PHE A 32 -2.66 -15.71 -23.80
N ILE A 33 -1.57 -15.41 -24.55
CA ILE A 33 -1.59 -14.49 -25.68
C ILE A 33 -2.53 -15.00 -26.78
N GLN A 34 -2.40 -16.27 -27.17
CA GLN A 34 -3.23 -16.87 -28.23
C GLN A 34 -4.71 -16.96 -27.83
N ALA A 35 -4.99 -17.39 -26.60
CA ALA A 35 -6.36 -17.49 -26.12
C ALA A 35 -7.00 -16.10 -25.95
N ARG A 36 -6.24 -15.10 -25.53
CA ARG A 36 -6.70 -13.72 -25.49
C ARG A 36 -7.11 -13.22 -26.87
N MET A 37 -6.23 -13.37 -27.87
CA MET A 37 -6.56 -12.98 -29.26
C MET A 37 -7.82 -13.67 -29.76
N ALA A 38 -7.95 -14.98 -29.55
CA ALA A 38 -9.13 -15.73 -29.95
C ALA A 38 -10.43 -15.27 -29.26
N ILE A 39 -10.36 -14.88 -27.99
CA ILE A 39 -11.51 -14.36 -27.23
C ILE A 39 -11.87 -12.94 -27.69
N GLU A 40 -10.87 -12.08 -27.97
CA GLU A 40 -11.07 -10.74 -28.54
C GLU A 40 -11.72 -10.82 -29.93
N ASP A 41 -11.20 -11.68 -30.82
CA ASP A 41 -11.73 -11.90 -32.15
C ASP A 41 -13.17 -12.47 -32.16
N ALA A 42 -13.50 -13.27 -31.13
CA ALA A 42 -14.86 -13.81 -30.95
C ALA A 42 -15.84 -12.79 -30.32
N GLY A 43 -15.39 -11.55 -30.00
CA GLY A 43 -16.25 -10.51 -29.44
C GLY A 43 -16.52 -10.61 -27.93
N TYR A 44 -15.79 -11.48 -27.21
CA TYR A 44 -15.96 -11.69 -25.77
C TYR A 44 -14.90 -10.94 -24.93
N ALA A 45 -14.52 -9.72 -25.33
CA ALA A 45 -13.51 -8.91 -24.64
C ALA A 45 -13.81 -8.68 -23.14
N SER A 46 -15.07 -8.63 -22.75
CA SER A 46 -15.49 -8.39 -21.35
C SER A 46 -15.12 -9.51 -20.37
N ILE A 47 -14.83 -10.71 -20.86
CA ILE A 47 -14.50 -11.87 -20.01
C ILE A 47 -13.02 -12.28 -20.10
N ILE A 48 -12.18 -11.48 -20.74
CA ILE A 48 -10.74 -11.81 -20.93
C ILE A 48 -10.04 -12.09 -19.59
N GLY A 49 -10.40 -11.39 -18.53
CA GLY A 49 -9.80 -11.59 -17.21
C GLY A 49 -10.05 -12.98 -16.58
N ILE A 50 -11.07 -13.71 -17.06
CA ILE A 50 -11.31 -15.09 -16.59
C ILE A 50 -10.17 -16.03 -17.02
N LEU A 51 -9.54 -15.77 -18.15
CA LEU A 51 -8.46 -16.61 -18.69
C LEU A 51 -7.24 -16.68 -17.75
N PRO A 52 -6.63 -15.57 -17.30
CA PRO A 52 -5.52 -15.64 -16.35
C PRO A 52 -5.95 -16.10 -14.95
N VAL A 53 -7.20 -15.87 -14.53
CA VAL A 53 -7.74 -16.47 -13.29
C VAL A 53 -7.76 -17.99 -13.37
N PHE A 54 -8.19 -18.56 -14.50
CA PHE A 54 -8.19 -20.00 -14.72
C PHE A 54 -6.76 -20.55 -14.74
N GLN A 55 -5.81 -19.86 -15.38
CA GLN A 55 -4.39 -20.25 -15.38
C GLN A 55 -3.79 -20.18 -13.97
N ALA A 56 -4.12 -19.14 -13.20
CA ALA A 56 -3.71 -19.03 -11.81
C ALA A 56 -4.24 -20.20 -10.97
N ALA A 57 -5.51 -20.55 -11.14
CA ALA A 57 -6.14 -21.67 -10.44
C ALA A 57 -5.44 -23.01 -10.73
N LEU A 58 -5.07 -23.26 -12.00
CA LEU A 58 -4.30 -24.45 -12.38
C LEU A 58 -2.90 -24.45 -11.74
N MET A 59 -2.21 -23.33 -11.68
CA MET A 59 -0.91 -23.22 -11.02
C MET A 59 -1.02 -23.40 -9.50
N LEU A 60 -2.05 -22.86 -8.87
CA LEU A 60 -2.34 -23.06 -7.44
C LEU A 60 -2.67 -24.54 -7.14
N LEU A 61 -3.40 -25.20 -8.02
CA LEU A 61 -3.67 -26.63 -7.91
C LEU A 61 -2.38 -27.45 -8.00
N LEU A 62 -1.44 -27.07 -8.89
CA LEU A 62 -0.11 -27.67 -8.94
C LEU A 62 0.67 -27.48 -7.65
N VAL A 63 0.69 -26.27 -7.10
CA VAL A 63 1.33 -25.96 -5.81
C VAL A 63 0.74 -26.81 -4.70
N TRP A 64 -0.59 -26.85 -4.60
CA TRP A 64 -1.28 -27.66 -3.59
C TRP A 64 -0.96 -29.15 -3.71
N ARG A 65 -0.93 -29.67 -4.93
CA ARG A 65 -0.58 -31.07 -5.17
C ARG A 65 0.87 -31.38 -4.81
N LEU A 66 1.82 -30.50 -5.14
CA LEU A 66 3.21 -30.60 -4.73
C LEU A 66 3.35 -30.64 -3.21
N LEU A 67 2.66 -29.74 -2.51
CA LEU A 67 2.65 -29.70 -1.05
C LEU A 67 2.10 -30.98 -0.40
N ARG A 68 1.17 -31.68 -1.06
CA ARG A 68 0.63 -32.95 -0.58
C ARG A 68 1.51 -34.15 -0.89
N ILE A 69 2.19 -34.16 -2.03
CA ILE A 69 3.00 -35.31 -2.47
C ILE A 69 4.40 -35.30 -1.83
N GLU A 70 4.92 -34.10 -1.49
CA GLU A 70 6.27 -33.94 -0.97
C GLU A 70 6.27 -33.64 0.54
N PRO A 71 6.87 -34.53 1.36
CA PRO A 71 7.09 -34.24 2.77
C PRO A 71 7.97 -33.00 2.95
N ALA A 72 7.81 -32.29 4.06
CA ALA A 72 8.42 -30.97 4.29
C ALA A 72 9.96 -30.95 4.15
N GLY A 73 10.65 -32.07 4.45
CA GLY A 73 12.10 -32.19 4.36
C GLY A 73 12.68 -32.49 2.96
N GLU A 74 11.85 -32.90 1.99
CA GLU A 74 12.28 -33.26 0.63
C GLU A 74 11.81 -32.30 -0.45
N ARG A 75 11.20 -31.18 -0.07
CA ARG A 75 10.62 -30.21 -1.00
C ARG A 75 11.69 -29.46 -1.79
N LEU A 76 11.59 -29.50 -3.11
CA LEU A 76 12.39 -28.63 -3.97
C LEU A 76 11.80 -27.22 -3.98
N LEU A 77 12.33 -26.36 -3.10
CA LEU A 77 11.85 -24.97 -2.92
C LEU A 77 11.81 -24.17 -4.23
N SER A 78 12.79 -24.35 -5.11
CA SER A 78 12.85 -23.67 -6.41
C SER A 78 11.65 -23.99 -7.30
N ARG A 79 11.23 -25.26 -7.35
CA ARG A 79 10.06 -25.69 -8.13
C ARG A 79 8.77 -25.15 -7.55
N LEU A 80 8.61 -25.23 -6.24
CA LEU A 80 7.44 -24.69 -5.54
C LEU A 80 7.35 -23.17 -5.70
N ALA A 81 8.48 -22.46 -5.55
CA ALA A 81 8.56 -21.03 -5.73
C ALA A 81 8.23 -20.62 -7.17
N MET A 82 8.72 -21.34 -8.18
CA MET A 82 8.46 -21.06 -9.58
C MET A 82 6.97 -21.23 -9.94
N THR A 83 6.33 -22.30 -9.50
CA THR A 83 4.89 -22.52 -9.76
C THR A 83 4.02 -21.55 -9.00
N ALA A 84 4.38 -21.20 -7.76
CA ALA A 84 3.68 -20.16 -6.99
C ALA A 84 3.85 -18.79 -7.62
N ALA A 85 5.07 -18.42 -8.08
CA ALA A 85 5.31 -17.17 -8.78
C ALA A 85 4.50 -17.05 -10.07
N ALA A 86 4.36 -18.15 -10.84
CA ALA A 86 3.51 -18.17 -12.03
C ALA A 86 2.04 -17.96 -11.70
N ALA A 87 1.52 -18.60 -10.64
CA ALA A 87 0.15 -18.37 -10.19
C ALA A 87 -0.09 -16.90 -9.84
N LEU A 88 0.83 -16.29 -9.09
CA LEU A 88 0.75 -14.90 -8.68
C LEU A 88 0.89 -13.94 -9.88
N ALA A 89 1.79 -14.23 -10.82
CA ALA A 89 1.91 -13.44 -12.05
C ALA A 89 0.59 -13.43 -12.85
N PHE A 90 -0.10 -14.57 -12.96
CA PHE A 90 -1.41 -14.62 -13.59
C PHE A 90 -2.48 -13.85 -12.82
N ILE A 91 -2.46 -13.87 -11.48
CA ILE A 91 -3.36 -13.06 -10.65
C ILE A 91 -3.08 -11.57 -10.87
N THR A 92 -1.81 -11.15 -10.84
CA THR A 92 -1.41 -9.76 -11.09
C THR A 92 -1.91 -9.25 -12.45
N VAL A 93 -1.87 -10.10 -13.49
CA VAL A 93 -2.37 -9.76 -14.83
C VAL A 93 -3.90 -9.79 -14.89
N ALA A 94 -4.55 -10.70 -14.17
CA ALA A 94 -6.02 -10.80 -14.12
C ALA A 94 -6.66 -9.53 -13.55
N ILE A 95 -6.03 -8.92 -12.54
CA ILE A 95 -6.54 -7.73 -11.84
C ILE A 95 -6.85 -6.59 -12.83
N PRO A 96 -5.89 -6.06 -13.63
CA PRO A 96 -6.19 -4.97 -14.56
C PRO A 96 -7.02 -5.38 -15.79
N LEU A 97 -7.14 -6.66 -16.07
CA LEU A 97 -7.99 -7.16 -17.18
C LEU A 97 -9.46 -7.31 -16.78
N GLN A 98 -9.74 -7.53 -15.50
CA GLN A 98 -11.10 -7.74 -15.01
C GLN A 98 -11.61 -6.62 -14.12
N LEU A 99 -10.71 -5.86 -13.52
CA LEU A 99 -11.04 -4.78 -12.60
C LEU A 99 -10.72 -3.43 -13.22
N ASP A 100 -11.53 -2.43 -12.89
CA ASP A 100 -11.37 -1.08 -13.38
C ASP A 100 -11.01 -0.11 -12.26
N LYS A 101 -10.41 1.03 -12.63
CA LYS A 101 -10.21 2.20 -11.78
C LYS A 101 -9.55 1.86 -10.43
N GLN A 102 -10.24 2.14 -9.32
CA GLN A 102 -9.74 1.92 -7.96
C GLN A 102 -9.56 0.45 -7.59
N TRP A 103 -10.33 -0.45 -8.19
CA TRP A 103 -10.27 -1.88 -7.87
C TRP A 103 -8.94 -2.52 -8.27
N ILE A 104 -8.29 -2.01 -9.33
CA ILE A 104 -6.93 -2.41 -9.71
C ILE A 104 -5.96 -2.13 -8.56
N THR A 105 -6.06 -0.94 -7.96
CA THR A 105 -5.18 -0.51 -6.87
C THR A 105 -5.38 -1.36 -5.62
N ILE A 106 -6.65 -1.60 -5.25
CA ILE A 106 -7.01 -2.46 -4.13
C ILE A 106 -6.51 -3.90 -4.35
N GLY A 107 -6.72 -4.45 -5.55
CA GLY A 107 -6.28 -5.79 -5.91
C GLY A 107 -4.76 -5.94 -5.76
N TRP A 108 -3.98 -5.04 -6.33
CA TRP A 108 -2.52 -5.06 -6.21
C TRP A 108 -2.01 -4.82 -4.78
N ALA A 109 -2.70 -3.98 -3.99
CA ALA A 109 -2.35 -3.78 -2.58
C ALA A 109 -2.53 -5.06 -1.76
N LEU A 110 -3.66 -5.74 -1.93
CA LEU A 110 -3.96 -7.01 -1.26
C LEU A 110 -3.03 -8.13 -1.74
N GLU A 111 -2.75 -8.20 -3.05
CA GLU A 111 -1.77 -9.15 -3.59
C GLU A 111 -0.39 -8.93 -3.02
N GLY A 112 0.07 -7.67 -2.95
CA GLY A 112 1.35 -7.31 -2.34
C GLY A 112 1.47 -7.79 -0.89
N ALA A 113 0.43 -7.59 -0.07
CA ALA A 113 0.39 -8.07 1.30
C ALA A 113 0.34 -9.62 1.38
N ALA A 114 -0.43 -10.26 0.49
CA ALA A 114 -0.51 -11.72 0.41
C ALA A 114 0.83 -12.37 0.02
N LEU A 115 1.63 -11.70 -0.83
CA LEU A 115 2.98 -12.14 -1.20
C LEU A 115 3.94 -12.14 0.00
N VAL A 116 3.87 -11.14 0.88
CA VAL A 116 4.65 -11.13 2.13
C VAL A 116 4.20 -12.25 3.06
N TRP A 117 2.89 -12.49 3.16
CA TRP A 117 2.37 -13.63 3.91
C TRP A 117 2.86 -14.97 3.35
N LEU A 118 2.86 -15.13 2.02
CA LEU A 118 3.35 -16.33 1.35
C LEU A 118 4.85 -16.51 1.56
N PHE A 119 5.64 -15.45 1.56
CA PHE A 119 7.07 -15.46 1.87
C PHE A 119 7.37 -16.09 3.23
N ARG A 120 6.51 -15.87 4.25
CA ARG A 120 6.66 -16.55 5.55
C ARG A 120 6.49 -18.07 5.49
N ARG A 121 5.79 -18.54 4.47
CA ARG A 121 5.57 -19.98 4.23
C ARG A 121 6.62 -20.59 3.30
N ILE A 122 7.03 -19.81 2.31
CA ILE A 122 7.99 -20.18 1.27
C ILE A 122 9.03 -19.08 1.20
N PRO A 123 10.16 -19.18 1.91
CA PRO A 123 11.17 -18.11 1.97
C PRO A 123 11.94 -18.02 0.65
N HIS A 124 11.38 -17.31 -0.33
CA HIS A 124 12.00 -17.05 -1.62
C HIS A 124 12.06 -15.54 -1.89
N ARG A 125 13.28 -14.99 -2.09
CA ARG A 125 13.51 -13.54 -2.25
C ARG A 125 12.65 -12.91 -3.36
N GLY A 126 12.37 -13.64 -4.43
CA GLY A 126 11.51 -13.16 -5.53
C GLY A 126 10.12 -12.72 -5.10
N LEU A 127 9.54 -13.38 -4.08
CA LEU A 127 8.22 -13.00 -3.54
C LEU A 127 8.25 -11.62 -2.86
N LEU A 128 9.33 -11.31 -2.13
CA LEU A 128 9.50 -9.99 -1.51
C LEU A 128 9.74 -8.89 -2.56
N VAL A 129 10.55 -9.18 -3.58
CA VAL A 129 10.80 -8.23 -4.68
C VAL A 129 9.49 -7.93 -5.42
N TRP A 130 8.70 -8.96 -5.72
CA TRP A 130 7.41 -8.80 -6.40
C TRP A 130 6.40 -8.04 -5.53
N SER A 131 6.28 -8.38 -4.25
CA SER A 131 5.48 -7.64 -3.29
C SER A 131 5.89 -6.16 -3.23
N GLY A 132 7.20 -5.89 -3.12
CA GLY A 132 7.74 -4.53 -3.10
C GLY A 132 7.39 -3.75 -4.36
N ALA A 133 7.48 -4.38 -5.53
CA ALA A 133 7.13 -3.77 -6.80
C ALA A 133 5.62 -3.42 -6.88
N LEU A 134 4.74 -4.33 -6.47
CA LEU A 134 3.29 -4.09 -6.44
C LEU A 134 2.92 -2.98 -5.45
N LEU A 135 3.44 -3.05 -4.22
CA LEU A 135 3.19 -2.02 -3.23
C LEU A 135 3.74 -0.65 -3.67
N ALA A 136 4.92 -0.61 -4.29
CA ALA A 136 5.46 0.63 -4.86
C ALA A 136 4.55 1.17 -5.99
N ALA A 137 4.06 0.31 -6.89
CA ALA A 137 3.12 0.71 -7.94
C ALA A 137 1.81 1.27 -7.35
N VAL A 138 1.25 0.64 -6.31
CA VAL A 138 0.08 1.12 -5.57
C VAL A 138 0.35 2.49 -4.94
N PHE A 139 1.49 2.65 -4.27
CA PHE A 139 1.85 3.91 -3.64
C PHE A 139 2.01 5.03 -4.66
N VAL A 140 2.77 4.81 -5.73
CA VAL A 140 2.95 5.80 -6.80
C VAL A 140 1.61 6.16 -7.44
N ARG A 141 0.76 5.16 -7.69
CA ARG A 141 -0.57 5.39 -8.26
C ARG A 141 -1.46 6.25 -7.36
N LEU A 142 -1.47 6.03 -6.04
CA LEU A 142 -2.32 6.77 -5.10
C LEU A 142 -1.72 8.11 -4.67
N ALA A 143 -0.40 8.20 -4.53
CA ALA A 143 0.26 9.38 -4.00
C ALA A 143 0.75 10.36 -5.08
N ALA A 144 1.11 9.86 -6.27
CA ALA A 144 1.74 10.66 -7.32
C ALA A 144 0.90 10.81 -8.60
N ASN A 145 -0.20 10.07 -8.75
CA ASN A 145 -1.04 10.14 -9.95
C ASN A 145 -2.35 10.90 -9.70
N PRO A 146 -2.44 12.18 -10.08
CA PRO A 146 -3.65 12.98 -9.87
C PRO A 146 -4.87 12.48 -10.65
N SER A 147 -4.70 11.69 -11.73
CA SER A 147 -5.81 11.14 -12.50
C SER A 147 -6.68 10.17 -11.69
N VAL A 148 -6.15 9.62 -10.59
CA VAL A 148 -6.93 8.78 -9.66
C VAL A 148 -8.11 9.56 -9.08
N LEU A 149 -7.93 10.85 -8.81
CA LEU A 149 -8.96 11.70 -8.21
C LEU A 149 -10.14 12.01 -9.15
N SER A 150 -9.96 11.75 -10.46
CA SER A 150 -11.01 11.95 -11.48
C SER A 150 -11.72 10.64 -11.90
N TYR A 151 -11.49 9.51 -11.22
CA TYR A 151 -12.12 8.24 -11.59
C TYR A 151 -13.64 8.27 -11.46
N HIS A 152 -14.16 9.02 -10.52
CA HIS A 152 -15.58 9.23 -10.32
C HIS A 152 -15.85 10.72 -10.06
N PRO A 153 -17.07 11.22 -10.33
CA PRO A 153 -17.49 12.54 -9.89
C PRO A 153 -17.33 12.70 -8.37
N ALA A 154 -17.19 13.94 -7.91
CA ALA A 154 -17.15 14.25 -6.49
C ALA A 154 -18.33 13.59 -5.76
N SER A 155 -18.06 12.95 -4.64
CA SER A 155 -19.08 12.24 -3.89
C SER A 155 -19.82 13.25 -3.02
N HIS A 156 -21.15 13.31 -3.12
CA HIS A 156 -21.96 14.13 -2.21
C HIS A 156 -22.11 13.50 -0.82
N HIS A 157 -21.53 12.32 -0.60
CA HIS A 157 -21.51 11.65 0.70
C HIS A 157 -20.19 11.94 1.40
N ALA A 158 -20.22 12.84 2.39
CA ALA A 158 -19.08 13.10 3.25
C ALA A 158 -18.63 11.80 3.96
N ILE A 159 -17.33 11.53 3.93
CA ILE A 159 -16.65 10.42 4.63
C ILE A 159 -16.87 9.04 4.00
N VAL A 160 -18.11 8.63 3.66
CA VAL A 160 -18.36 7.29 3.12
C VAL A 160 -18.38 7.34 1.59
N ASN A 161 -17.20 7.36 0.99
CA ASN A 161 -17.02 7.44 -0.44
C ASN A 161 -15.97 6.44 -0.95
N TRP A 162 -15.76 6.41 -2.27
CA TRP A 162 -14.79 5.51 -2.89
C TRP A 162 -13.33 5.86 -2.56
N TYR A 163 -13.01 7.11 -2.21
CA TYR A 163 -11.69 7.51 -1.74
C TYR A 163 -11.36 6.80 -0.43
N LEU A 164 -12.29 6.85 0.54
CA LEU A 164 -12.10 6.26 1.86
C LEU A 164 -11.71 4.78 1.77
N TYR A 165 -12.52 3.94 1.14
CA TYR A 165 -12.21 2.51 1.12
C TYR A 165 -10.98 2.20 0.29
N THR A 166 -10.70 2.93 -0.80
CA THR A 166 -9.51 2.72 -1.62
C THR A 166 -8.22 2.98 -0.85
N TYR A 167 -8.15 4.12 -0.17
CA TYR A 167 -6.96 4.50 0.59
C TYR A 167 -6.84 3.71 1.89
N LEU A 168 -7.95 3.44 2.61
CA LEU A 168 -7.91 2.67 3.85
C LEU A 168 -7.51 1.22 3.61
N VAL A 169 -8.08 0.54 2.61
CA VAL A 169 -7.73 -0.85 2.31
C VAL A 169 -6.28 -0.93 1.84
N SER A 170 -5.83 0.02 1.01
CA SER A 170 -4.43 0.08 0.59
C SER A 170 -3.51 0.32 1.78
N ALA A 171 -3.79 1.31 2.66
CA ALA A 171 -2.99 1.56 3.85
C ALA A 171 -2.95 0.35 4.79
N ALA A 172 -4.09 -0.34 5.00
CA ALA A 172 -4.17 -1.57 5.78
C ALA A 172 -3.30 -2.68 5.17
N ALA A 173 -3.27 -2.81 3.84
CA ALA A 173 -2.40 -3.76 3.15
C ALA A 173 -0.91 -3.44 3.39
N PHE A 174 -0.52 -2.15 3.36
CA PHE A 174 0.84 -1.71 3.70
C PHE A 174 1.21 -2.05 5.16
N PHE A 175 0.35 -1.74 6.13
CA PHE A 175 0.61 -2.08 7.54
C PHE A 175 0.62 -3.59 7.77
N GLY A 176 -0.27 -4.32 7.12
CA GLY A 176 -0.30 -5.79 7.14
C GLY A 176 0.99 -6.39 6.56
N ALA A 177 1.46 -5.89 5.42
CA ALA A 177 2.73 -6.29 4.83
C ALA A 177 3.91 -5.98 5.77
N ALA A 178 3.95 -4.77 6.35
CA ALA A 178 5.00 -4.38 7.30
C ALA A 178 5.02 -5.25 8.56
N TRP A 179 3.84 -5.63 9.07
CA TRP A 179 3.72 -6.52 10.22
C TRP A 179 4.16 -7.96 9.89
N LEU A 180 3.88 -8.40 8.68
CA LEU A 180 4.25 -9.72 8.19
C LEU A 180 5.74 -9.85 7.83
N LEU A 181 6.46 -8.75 7.57
CA LEU A 181 7.89 -8.79 7.22
C LEU A 181 8.71 -9.34 8.40
N PRO A 182 9.49 -10.42 8.22
CA PRO A 182 10.32 -10.99 9.27
C PRO A 182 11.56 -10.11 9.55
N GLU A 183 11.90 -9.94 10.82
CA GLU A 183 13.05 -9.10 11.23
C GLU A 183 14.41 -9.66 10.79
N LYS A 184 14.56 -10.99 10.79
CA LYS A 184 15.86 -11.65 10.56
C LYS A 184 16.26 -11.75 9.08
N GLU A 185 15.28 -11.84 8.19
CA GLU A 185 15.52 -12.06 6.75
C GLU A 185 15.56 -10.75 5.94
N THR A 186 15.25 -9.64 6.59
CA THR A 186 15.28 -8.31 5.97
C THR A 186 16.61 -7.57 6.13
N LYS A 187 17.66 -8.21 6.64
CA LYS A 187 19.00 -7.55 6.77
C LYS A 187 19.51 -7.01 5.45
N ASP A 188 19.24 -7.69 4.34
CA ASP A 188 19.61 -7.25 2.99
C ASP A 188 18.65 -6.18 2.42
N PHE A 189 17.47 -5.99 3.04
CA PHE A 189 16.42 -5.04 2.63
C PHE A 189 16.16 -3.99 3.70
N HIS A 190 17.16 -3.57 4.45
CA HIS A 190 17.04 -2.39 5.33
C HIS A 190 16.82 -1.14 4.48
N PRO A 191 15.75 -0.42 4.64
CA PRO A 191 14.73 -0.32 5.69
C PRO A 191 13.30 -0.72 5.22
N ALA A 192 13.07 -1.95 4.71
CA ALA A 192 11.78 -2.32 4.09
C ALA A 192 10.57 -2.11 5.02
N ARG A 193 10.63 -2.62 6.26
CA ARG A 193 9.52 -2.52 7.23
C ARG A 193 9.17 -1.07 7.61
N PRO A 194 10.13 -0.20 8.00
CA PRO A 194 9.82 1.21 8.26
C PRO A 194 9.36 1.96 7.02
N ALA A 195 9.91 1.68 5.84
CA ALA A 195 9.47 2.29 4.59
C ALA A 195 8.03 1.91 4.25
N THR A 196 7.66 0.63 4.38
CA THR A 196 6.29 0.16 4.15
C THR A 196 5.31 0.80 5.12
N ASN A 197 5.65 0.91 6.41
CA ASN A 197 4.84 1.63 7.40
C ASN A 197 4.71 3.13 7.05
N ALA A 198 5.79 3.76 6.62
CA ALA A 198 5.76 5.17 6.22
C ALA A 198 4.82 5.39 5.02
N CYS A 199 4.88 4.52 4.00
CA CYS A 199 3.95 4.58 2.87
C CYS A 199 2.48 4.44 3.32
N GLY A 200 2.16 3.47 4.18
CA GLY A 200 0.81 3.32 4.75
C GLY A 200 0.35 4.57 5.51
N THR A 201 1.25 5.17 6.30
CA THR A 201 0.96 6.41 7.05
C THR A 201 0.71 7.59 6.12
N ILE A 202 1.50 7.72 5.03
CA ILE A 202 1.30 8.75 4.02
C ILE A 202 -0.06 8.59 3.33
N LEU A 203 -0.46 7.36 3.00
CA LEU A 203 -1.79 7.11 2.41
C LEU A 203 -2.93 7.50 3.37
N LEU A 204 -2.78 7.24 4.69
CA LEU A 204 -3.74 7.72 5.68
C LEU A 204 -3.77 9.24 5.80
N PHE A 205 -2.64 9.90 5.67
CA PHE A 205 -2.59 11.37 5.66
C PHE A 205 -3.24 11.94 4.39
N LEU A 206 -3.00 11.30 3.24
CA LEU A 206 -3.60 11.71 1.97
C LEU A 206 -5.12 11.60 2.01
N ILE A 207 -5.70 10.52 2.56
CA ILE A 207 -7.15 10.41 2.63
C ILE A 207 -7.78 11.51 3.49
N VAL A 208 -7.15 11.91 4.59
CA VAL A 208 -7.64 13.05 5.39
C VAL A 208 -7.70 14.33 4.54
N ASN A 209 -6.67 14.59 3.73
CA ASN A 209 -6.65 15.74 2.84
C ASN A 209 -7.69 15.65 1.71
N ILE A 210 -7.85 14.45 1.14
CA ILE A 210 -8.83 14.19 0.08
C ILE A 210 -10.26 14.41 0.59
N GLU A 211 -10.60 13.87 1.76
CA GLU A 211 -11.93 14.03 2.35
C GLU A 211 -12.27 15.49 2.64
N ILE A 212 -11.30 16.26 3.15
CA ILE A 212 -11.48 17.69 3.36
C ILE A 212 -11.68 18.42 2.02
N ALA A 213 -10.87 18.10 1.01
CA ALA A 213 -11.00 18.68 -0.32
C ALA A 213 -12.33 18.33 -0.98
N ASP A 214 -12.79 17.07 -0.87
CA ASP A 214 -14.07 16.61 -1.42
C ASP A 214 -15.26 17.31 -0.75
N PHE A 215 -15.22 17.47 0.57
CA PHE A 215 -16.26 18.16 1.34
C PHE A 215 -16.45 19.63 0.91
N TYR A 216 -15.36 20.34 0.61
CA TYR A 216 -15.42 21.75 0.16
C TYR A 216 -15.48 21.92 -1.36
N SER A 217 -15.40 20.81 -2.12
CA SER A 217 -15.45 20.86 -3.58
C SER A 217 -16.87 21.12 -4.06
N THR A 218 -17.03 22.16 -4.89
CA THR A 218 -18.32 22.51 -5.55
C THR A 218 -18.38 22.06 -7.01
N GLY A 219 -17.27 21.53 -7.54
CA GLY A 219 -17.12 21.12 -8.94
C GLY A 219 -17.21 19.60 -9.15
N PRO A 220 -17.27 19.16 -10.41
CA PRO A 220 -17.31 17.72 -10.75
C PRO A 220 -15.99 17.01 -10.47
N THR A 221 -14.88 17.74 -10.34
CA THR A 221 -13.54 17.22 -10.09
C THR A 221 -12.98 17.78 -8.79
N LEU A 222 -12.28 16.93 -8.05
CA LEU A 222 -11.62 17.31 -6.82
C LEU A 222 -10.41 18.19 -7.10
N THR A 223 -10.37 19.37 -6.51
CA THR A 223 -9.25 20.32 -6.61
C THR A 223 -8.63 20.54 -5.24
N PHE A 224 -7.30 20.32 -5.14
CA PHE A 224 -6.56 20.68 -3.93
C PHE A 224 -6.21 22.17 -3.94
N ASN A 225 -6.73 22.89 -2.98
CA ASN A 225 -6.51 24.31 -2.85
C ASN A 225 -6.06 24.66 -1.42
N PHE A 226 -4.78 24.40 -1.12
CA PHE A 226 -4.24 24.54 0.24
C PHE A 226 -4.00 26.00 0.67
N LEU A 227 -3.93 26.93 -0.26
CA LEU A 227 -3.51 28.32 0.01
C LEU A 227 -4.48 29.39 -0.49
N SER A 228 -5.48 29.04 -1.28
CA SER A 228 -6.47 29.97 -1.85
C SER A 228 -7.92 29.62 -1.51
N SER A 229 -8.10 28.70 -0.58
CA SER A 229 -9.40 28.23 -0.09
C SER A 229 -10.05 29.24 0.85
N SER A 230 -11.31 29.00 1.19
CA SER A 230 -12.00 29.78 2.22
C SER A 230 -11.31 29.57 3.58
N LEU A 231 -11.41 30.55 4.48
CA LEU A 231 -10.87 30.47 5.84
C LEU A 231 -11.38 29.21 6.56
N ALA A 232 -12.63 28.81 6.35
CA ALA A 232 -13.21 27.60 6.93
C ALA A 232 -12.48 26.33 6.44
N GLN A 233 -12.19 26.23 5.15
CA GLN A 233 -11.46 25.09 4.57
C GLN A 233 -10.01 25.04 5.08
N ASP A 234 -9.33 26.21 5.14
CA ASP A 234 -7.94 26.27 5.65
C ASP A 234 -7.86 25.84 7.11
N LEU A 235 -8.78 26.29 7.96
CA LEU A 235 -8.86 25.87 9.36
C LEU A 235 -9.20 24.38 9.49
N THR A 236 -10.05 23.83 8.64
CA THR A 236 -10.39 22.41 8.64
C THR A 236 -9.16 21.55 8.31
N TYR A 237 -8.34 21.95 7.33
CA TYR A 237 -7.05 21.30 7.08
C TYR A 237 -6.14 21.34 8.31
N THR A 238 -6.02 22.50 8.94
CA THR A 238 -5.16 22.67 10.12
C THR A 238 -5.60 21.80 11.29
N ILE A 239 -6.92 21.75 11.56
CA ILE A 239 -7.49 20.86 12.59
C ILE A 239 -7.29 19.39 12.22
N GLY A 240 -7.55 18.99 10.97
CA GLY A 240 -7.35 17.63 10.49
C GLY A 240 -5.90 17.16 10.61
N TRP A 241 -4.94 18.03 10.25
CA TRP A 241 -3.51 17.75 10.39
C TRP A 241 -3.10 17.65 11.87
N ALA A 242 -3.64 18.52 12.75
CA ALA A 242 -3.36 18.46 14.18
C ALA A 242 -3.88 17.13 14.79
N ILE A 243 -5.12 16.77 14.49
CA ILE A 243 -5.72 15.49 14.97
C ILE A 243 -4.90 14.31 14.46
N PHE A 244 -4.54 14.30 13.17
CA PHE A 244 -3.74 13.23 12.59
C PHE A 244 -2.35 13.13 13.24
N ALA A 245 -1.68 14.26 13.49
CA ALA A 245 -0.38 14.31 14.16
C ALA A 245 -0.44 13.77 15.57
N VAL A 246 -1.48 14.17 16.35
CA VAL A 246 -1.70 13.65 17.71
C VAL A 246 -1.99 12.14 17.70
N ALA A 247 -2.85 11.67 16.81
CA ALA A 247 -3.14 10.25 16.66
C ALA A 247 -1.87 9.45 16.30
N MET A 248 -1.05 9.97 15.38
CA MET A 248 0.23 9.37 14.99
C MET A 248 1.24 9.39 16.14
N LEU A 249 1.26 10.42 16.96
CA LEU A 249 2.11 10.50 18.16
C LEU A 249 1.71 9.44 19.19
N ILE A 250 0.41 9.30 19.46
CA ILE A 250 -0.13 8.27 20.35
C ILE A 250 0.21 6.88 19.82
N ALA A 251 -0.03 6.60 18.54
CA ALA A 251 0.35 5.34 17.91
C ALA A 251 1.86 5.09 18.02
N GLY A 252 2.70 6.10 17.79
CA GLY A 252 4.15 6.01 17.92
C GLY A 252 4.62 5.76 19.36
N LEU A 253 3.87 6.20 20.37
CA LEU A 253 4.13 5.90 21.78
C LEU A 253 3.73 4.46 22.12
N VAL A 254 2.53 4.03 21.74
CA VAL A 254 1.99 2.68 21.98
C VAL A 254 2.83 1.61 21.27
N LEU A 255 3.16 1.82 19.99
CA LEU A 255 3.96 0.90 19.19
C LEU A 255 5.47 1.04 19.40
N HIS A 256 5.91 1.91 20.31
CA HIS A 256 7.33 2.19 20.62
C HIS A 256 8.14 2.58 19.37
N SER A 257 7.51 3.15 18.33
CA SER A 257 8.13 3.54 17.09
C SER A 257 8.75 4.94 17.17
N ARG A 258 10.08 5.03 17.18
CA ARG A 258 10.80 6.33 17.18
C ARG A 258 10.48 7.14 15.92
N GLY A 259 10.46 6.48 14.76
CA GLY A 259 10.17 7.16 13.48
C GLY A 259 8.77 7.79 13.46
N ALA A 260 7.74 7.09 13.92
CA ALA A 260 6.38 7.61 13.98
C ALA A 260 6.28 8.83 14.93
N ARG A 261 6.95 8.79 16.08
CA ARG A 261 6.97 9.93 17.03
C ARG A 261 7.64 11.16 16.43
N VAL A 262 8.80 10.98 15.78
CA VAL A 262 9.52 12.09 15.15
C VAL A 262 8.68 12.69 14.01
N ALA A 263 8.12 11.85 13.15
CA ALA A 263 7.26 12.30 12.06
C ALA A 263 5.99 13.03 12.57
N ALA A 264 5.38 12.54 13.66
CA ALA A 264 4.25 13.21 14.29
C ALA A 264 4.60 14.61 14.83
N ILE A 265 5.76 14.75 15.47
CA ILE A 265 6.22 16.04 16.00
C ILE A 265 6.54 17.00 14.87
N ILE A 266 7.17 16.53 13.78
CA ILE A 266 7.42 17.35 12.58
C ILE A 266 6.11 17.83 11.98
N LEU A 267 5.12 16.93 11.81
CA LEU A 267 3.81 17.30 11.27
C LEU A 267 3.09 18.29 12.19
N LEU A 268 3.17 18.11 13.50
CA LEU A 268 2.58 19.04 14.47
C LEU A 268 3.24 20.42 14.36
N LEU A 269 4.56 20.49 14.23
CA LEU A 269 5.29 21.73 14.04
C LEU A 269 4.86 22.44 12.74
N VAL A 270 4.77 21.70 11.63
CA VAL A 270 4.31 22.23 10.34
C VAL A 270 2.88 22.75 10.46
N THR A 271 2.01 22.03 11.16
CA THR A 271 0.61 22.44 11.38
C THR A 271 0.52 23.73 12.20
N VAL A 272 1.34 23.85 13.25
CA VAL A 272 1.41 25.07 14.09
C VAL A 272 1.92 26.24 13.27
N LEU A 273 2.99 26.05 12.48
CA LEU A 273 3.51 27.10 11.61
C LEU A 273 2.46 27.54 10.57
N LYS A 274 1.77 26.56 9.91
CA LYS A 274 0.68 26.87 8.98
C LYS A 274 -0.42 27.70 9.66
N CYS A 275 -0.87 27.27 10.83
CA CYS A 275 -1.91 27.96 11.59
C CYS A 275 -1.55 29.44 11.84
N PHE A 276 -0.36 29.70 12.36
CA PHE A 276 0.03 31.06 12.74
C PHE A 276 0.50 31.93 11.58
N LEU A 277 1.20 31.37 10.62
CA LEU A 277 1.75 32.14 9.49
C LEU A 277 0.77 32.33 8.34
N HIS A 278 -0.19 31.40 8.18
CA HIS A 278 -1.15 31.45 7.08
C HIS A 278 -2.57 31.73 7.54
N ASP A 279 -3.14 30.91 8.42
CA ASP A 279 -4.56 30.99 8.76
C ASP A 279 -4.87 32.24 9.59
N LEU A 280 -4.08 32.48 10.64
CA LEU A 280 -4.28 33.65 11.54
C LEU A 280 -3.70 34.95 10.96
N ALA A 281 -2.72 34.90 10.06
CA ALA A 281 -2.19 36.09 9.41
C ALA A 281 -3.21 36.78 8.49
N ARG A 282 -4.25 36.07 8.04
CA ARG A 282 -5.40 36.64 7.27
C ARG A 282 -6.38 37.41 8.16
N LEU A 283 -6.32 37.20 9.49
CA LEU A 283 -7.08 37.95 10.46
C LEU A 283 -6.31 39.25 10.77
N GLY A 284 -6.91 40.44 10.52
CA GLY A 284 -6.24 41.72 10.72
C GLY A 284 -6.10 42.14 12.18
N GLY A 285 -5.22 43.11 12.47
CA GLY A 285 -5.15 43.84 13.75
C GLY A 285 -4.57 43.04 14.92
N LEU A 286 -5.21 43.12 16.09
CA LEU A 286 -4.78 42.47 17.35
C LEU A 286 -4.66 40.93 17.26
N TYR A 287 -5.43 40.29 16.40
CA TYR A 287 -5.37 38.86 16.17
C TYR A 287 -4.00 38.42 15.65
N ARG A 288 -3.31 39.24 14.86
CA ARG A 288 -1.96 38.97 14.37
C ARG A 288 -0.92 38.96 15.50
N VAL A 289 -1.05 39.89 16.46
CA VAL A 289 -0.16 39.92 17.64
C VAL A 289 -0.42 38.72 18.55
N ALA A 290 -1.71 38.39 18.80
CA ALA A 290 -2.09 37.22 19.59
C ALA A 290 -1.62 35.92 18.92
N SER A 291 -1.64 35.83 17.57
CA SER A 291 -1.15 34.65 16.85
C SER A 291 0.36 34.46 17.01
N LEU A 292 1.15 35.50 16.95
CA LEU A 292 2.60 35.43 17.16
C LEU A 292 2.96 35.00 18.58
N LEU A 293 2.25 35.49 19.60
CA LEU A 293 2.39 35.05 20.98
C LEU A 293 2.02 33.57 21.14
N GLY A 294 0.89 33.14 20.57
CA GLY A 294 0.47 31.75 20.53
C GLY A 294 1.48 30.83 19.84
N LEU A 295 2.06 31.28 18.73
CA LEU A 295 3.15 30.56 18.03
C LEU A 295 4.35 30.36 18.97
N THR A 296 4.80 31.39 19.67
CA THR A 296 5.93 31.34 20.58
C THR A 296 5.69 30.31 21.69
N ILE A 297 4.50 30.34 22.32
CA ILE A 297 4.11 29.37 23.36
C ILE A 297 4.06 27.94 22.78
N SER A 298 3.49 27.76 21.61
CA SER A 298 3.36 26.45 20.97
C SER A 298 4.73 25.87 20.62
N LEU A 299 5.65 26.69 20.10
CA LEU A 299 7.04 26.27 19.82
C LEU A 299 7.80 25.89 21.08
N LEU A 300 7.62 26.61 22.17
CA LEU A 300 8.19 26.24 23.47
C LEU A 300 7.65 24.89 23.97
N LEU A 301 6.35 24.64 23.88
CA LEU A 301 5.73 23.37 24.23
C LEU A 301 6.28 22.22 23.37
N VAL A 302 6.36 22.41 22.06
CA VAL A 302 6.93 21.42 21.13
C VAL A 302 8.41 21.16 21.49
N GLY A 303 9.19 22.21 21.80
CA GLY A 303 10.57 22.08 22.24
C GLY A 303 10.72 21.23 23.50
N VAL A 304 9.88 21.47 24.52
CA VAL A 304 9.85 20.69 25.75
C VAL A 304 9.44 19.22 25.48
N LEU A 305 8.45 18.99 24.63
CA LEU A 305 8.04 17.65 24.23
C LEU A 305 9.16 16.90 23.48
N LEU A 306 9.84 17.57 22.56
CA LEU A 306 11.00 17.03 21.87
C LEU A 306 12.11 16.63 22.85
N GLN A 307 12.46 17.53 23.77
CA GLN A 307 13.49 17.29 24.77
C GLN A 307 13.12 16.13 25.69
N LYS A 308 11.88 16.07 26.17
CA LYS A 308 11.41 15.06 27.10
C LYS A 308 11.24 13.67 26.47
N PHE A 309 10.72 13.58 25.25
CA PHE A 309 10.30 12.31 24.64
C PHE A 309 11.27 11.79 23.57
N VAL A 310 12.12 12.64 22.99
CA VAL A 310 13.02 12.26 21.89
C VAL A 310 14.48 12.27 22.34
N ILE A 311 14.94 13.33 23.01
CA ILE A 311 16.38 13.55 23.28
C ILE A 311 16.81 12.85 24.57
N ARG A 312 16.01 12.84 25.62
CA ARG A 312 16.40 12.35 26.96
C ARG A 312 16.72 10.85 27.05
N LYS A 313 16.36 10.04 26.04
CA LYS A 313 16.71 8.61 26.00
C LYS A 313 18.10 8.32 25.44
N THR A 314 18.81 9.30 24.92
CA THR A 314 20.15 9.08 24.32
C THR A 314 21.28 9.14 25.36
N THR A 315 21.07 9.73 26.52
CA THR A 315 22.07 9.89 27.58
C THR A 315 22.10 8.75 28.60
N ALA A 316 21.12 7.85 28.61
CA ALA A 316 21.08 6.74 29.57
C ALA A 316 21.76 5.44 29.08
N THR A 317 22.34 5.43 27.87
CA THR A 317 23.01 4.25 27.29
C THR A 317 24.53 4.40 27.17
N SER A 318 25.09 5.48 27.73
CA SER A 318 26.55 5.75 27.71
C SER A 318 27.13 5.95 29.11
N ALA A 319 26.56 5.30 30.11
CA ALA A 319 27.12 5.21 31.46
C ALA A 319 27.22 3.74 31.91
#